data_e6f07baced9eefb0491e398b63dcdfa3
#
_entry.id   e6f07baced9eefb0491e398b63dcdfa3
#
_cell.length_a   1.000
_cell.length_b   1.000
_cell.length_c   1.000
_cell.angle_alpha   90.00
_cell.angle_beta   90.00
_cell.angle_gamma   90.00
#
_symmetry.space_group_name_H-M   'P 1'
#
loop_
_entity.id
_entity.type
_entity.pdbx_description
1 polymer ?
#
loop_
_entity_poly.entity_id
_entity_poly.type
_entity_poly.pdbx_seq_one_letter_code
_entity_poly.pdbx_strand_id
1 'polypeptide(L)'
;MRRMITIRHLSMTVAGAFVLMAFDVHAQQPSPGGPAQAPAAKILVAGENPAITLRDKEGGPALTSVNFWRVHWSPVGSGAVCFVTISGQGSGDLRIAVHDNPKVLDYVTKELMSSLMESFNTPPYTPVRGTITQGGDTVNERKETCKSESHNVELIWRGFQDPTWVDIRPGANVLMTFTMVMAKDAEVIINGKKAPGRVVPGGRGSFPPSFLALNETWRR
;
A
#
# COMPACT_ATOMS: atom_id res chain seq x y z
N MET A 1 71.51 29.08 -5.33
CA MET A 1 70.92 29.17 -4.00
C MET A 1 69.50 28.63 -4.05
N ARG A 2 69.30 27.39 -3.62
CA ARG A 2 67.92 26.76 -3.52
C ARG A 2 67.56 26.77 -2.02
N ARG A 3 66.46 27.47 -1.68
CA ARG A 3 65.92 27.42 -0.33
C ARG A 3 65.00 26.19 -0.23
N MET A 4 65.32 25.29 0.68
CA MET A 4 64.52 24.14 1.08
C MET A 4 63.47 24.63 2.10
N ILE A 5 62.19 24.43 1.80
CA ILE A 5 61.10 24.72 2.73
C ILE A 5 60.76 23.39 3.43
N THR A 6 60.98 23.34 4.72
CA THR A 6 60.66 22.20 5.57
C THR A 6 59.20 22.32 6.03
N ILE A 7 58.33 21.43 5.55
CA ILE A 7 56.94 21.35 6.03
C ILE A 7 56.90 20.46 7.28
N ARG A 8 56.58 21.05 8.42
CA ARG A 8 56.31 20.33 9.66
C ARG A 8 54.89 19.81 9.62
N HIS A 9 54.69 18.49 9.62
CA HIS A 9 53.39 17.86 9.85
C HIS A 9 52.99 18.02 11.31
N LEU A 10 51.89 18.72 11.52
CA LEU A 10 51.21 18.83 12.83
C LEU A 10 50.17 17.72 12.88
N SER A 11 50.45 16.63 13.57
CA SER A 11 49.48 15.56 13.85
C SER A 11 48.54 16.03 14.94
N MET A 12 47.30 16.33 14.57
CA MET A 12 46.22 16.68 15.49
C MET A 12 45.43 15.42 15.83
N THR A 13 45.71 14.85 17.00
CA THR A 13 44.98 13.71 17.55
C THR A 13 43.63 14.25 18.10
N VAL A 14 42.53 14.02 17.39
CA VAL A 14 41.20 14.32 17.90
C VAL A 14 40.76 13.12 18.72
N ALA A 15 40.83 13.24 20.03
CA ALA A 15 40.19 12.30 20.95
C ALA A 15 38.70 12.59 20.99
N GLY A 16 37.90 11.80 20.22
CA GLY A 16 36.46 11.82 20.25
C GLY A 16 35.93 11.20 21.54
N ALA A 17 35.48 12.02 22.49
CA ALA A 17 34.74 11.55 23.64
C ALA A 17 33.32 11.15 23.16
N PHE A 18 33.03 9.86 23.05
CA PHE A 18 31.68 9.33 22.91
C PHE A 18 30.98 9.51 24.25
N VAL A 19 30.13 10.52 24.33
CA VAL A 19 29.14 10.64 25.42
C VAL A 19 28.02 9.65 25.10
N LEU A 20 28.05 8.48 25.73
CA LEU A 20 26.91 7.56 25.81
C LEU A 20 25.82 8.24 26.65
N MET A 21 24.85 8.89 25.99
CA MET A 21 23.61 9.26 26.64
C MET A 21 22.80 7.98 26.85
N ALA A 22 22.85 7.46 28.07
CA ALA A 22 21.89 6.48 28.55
C ALA A 22 20.53 7.17 28.62
N PHE A 23 19.64 6.86 27.68
CA PHE A 23 18.23 7.21 27.82
C PHE A 23 17.66 6.27 28.88
N ASP A 24 17.53 6.75 30.12
CA ASP A 24 16.68 6.10 31.11
C ASP A 24 15.23 6.11 30.61
N VAL A 25 14.82 5.04 29.98
CA VAL A 25 13.42 4.76 29.72
C VAL A 25 12.79 4.44 31.06
N HIS A 26 12.41 5.48 31.81
CA HIS A 26 11.53 5.31 32.93
C HIS A 26 10.18 4.83 32.40
N ALA A 27 9.93 3.53 32.51
CA ALA A 27 8.58 3.01 32.37
C ALA A 27 7.74 3.72 33.43
N GLN A 28 6.89 4.67 32.99
CA GLN A 28 5.94 5.33 33.88
C GLN A 28 5.05 4.23 34.47
N GLN A 29 5.25 3.94 35.75
CA GLN A 29 4.30 3.12 36.50
C GLN A 29 2.93 3.84 36.46
N PRO A 30 1.86 3.10 36.06
CA PRO A 30 0.54 3.69 36.04
C PRO A 30 0.18 4.15 37.46
N SER A 31 -0.19 5.43 37.60
CA SER A 31 -0.65 6.01 38.87
C SER A 31 -1.87 5.22 39.35
N PRO A 32 -1.92 4.80 40.62
CA PRO A 32 -3.10 4.13 41.21
C PRO A 32 -4.28 5.11 41.17
N GLY A 33 -5.32 4.85 40.36
CA GLY A 33 -6.53 5.68 40.25
C GLY A 33 -6.68 6.49 38.97
N GLY A 34 -5.82 6.31 37.95
CA GLY A 34 -6.08 6.85 36.61
C GLY A 34 -7.32 6.18 35.94
N PRO A 35 -8.01 6.89 35.04
CA PRO A 35 -9.13 6.29 34.30
C PRO A 35 -8.71 4.95 33.69
N ALA A 36 -9.55 3.92 33.86
CA ALA A 36 -9.27 2.59 33.31
C ALA A 36 -8.84 2.72 31.84
N GLN A 37 -7.63 2.24 31.54
CA GLN A 37 -7.10 2.32 30.20
C GLN A 37 -8.01 1.50 29.28
N ALA A 38 -8.57 2.15 28.25
CA ALA A 38 -9.40 1.45 27.29
C ALA A 38 -8.66 0.21 26.76
N PRO A 39 -9.33 -0.94 26.60
CA PRO A 39 -8.67 -2.15 26.10
C PRO A 39 -7.95 -1.84 24.80
N ALA A 40 -6.71 -2.34 24.67
CA ALA A 40 -5.89 -2.11 23.48
C ALA A 40 -6.63 -2.63 22.25
N ALA A 41 -6.77 -1.78 21.23
CA ALA A 41 -7.43 -2.16 20.00
C ALA A 41 -6.63 -3.28 19.31
N LYS A 42 -7.33 -4.33 18.86
CA LYS A 42 -6.71 -5.43 18.11
C LYS A 42 -6.46 -4.97 16.67
N ILE A 43 -5.20 -4.96 16.25
CA ILE A 43 -4.84 -4.73 14.85
C ILE A 43 -5.25 -5.97 14.03
N LEU A 44 -5.90 -5.74 12.91
CA LEU A 44 -6.28 -6.76 11.94
C LEU A 44 -5.25 -6.83 10.81
N VAL A 45 -4.88 -5.67 10.25
CA VAL A 45 -3.89 -5.55 9.19
C VAL A 45 -3.22 -4.18 9.28
N ALA A 46 -1.95 -4.12 8.89
CA ALA A 46 -1.22 -2.89 8.62
C ALA A 46 -0.44 -3.01 7.32
N GLY A 47 -0.50 -1.96 6.48
CA GLY A 47 0.16 -1.99 5.17
C GLY A 47 -0.22 -0.84 4.25
N GLU A 48 -0.39 -1.15 2.99
CA GLU A 48 -0.82 -0.22 1.94
C GLU A 48 -1.92 -0.87 1.10
N ASN A 49 -2.89 -0.08 0.63
CA ASN A 49 -3.98 -0.55 -0.22
C ASN A 49 -4.25 0.41 -1.40
N PRO A 50 -3.32 0.58 -2.34
CA PRO A 50 -3.54 1.34 -3.56
C PRO A 50 -4.65 0.74 -4.43
N ALA A 51 -5.37 1.62 -5.13
CA ALA A 51 -6.44 1.20 -6.04
C ALA A 51 -6.42 1.98 -7.37
N ILE A 52 -6.90 1.32 -8.42
CA ILE A 52 -7.12 1.90 -9.74
C ILE A 52 -8.49 1.46 -10.24
N THR A 53 -9.28 2.40 -10.75
CA THR A 53 -10.51 2.13 -11.50
C THR A 53 -10.49 2.96 -12.77
N LEU A 54 -10.45 2.28 -13.91
CA LEU A 54 -10.44 2.92 -15.24
C LEU A 54 -11.79 2.72 -15.92
N ARG A 55 -12.28 3.78 -16.59
CA ARG A 55 -13.54 3.83 -17.32
C ARG A 55 -13.34 4.51 -18.66
N ASP A 56 -14.28 4.35 -19.58
CA ASP A 56 -14.33 5.13 -20.83
C ASP A 56 -14.81 6.57 -20.58
N LYS A 57 -15.81 6.74 -19.68
CA LYS A 57 -16.44 8.02 -19.36
C LYS A 57 -16.89 8.06 -17.91
N GLU A 58 -17.16 9.26 -17.42
CA GLU A 58 -17.72 9.49 -16.10
C GLU A 58 -19.08 8.78 -15.95
N GLY A 59 -19.32 8.15 -14.79
CA GLY A 59 -20.51 7.35 -14.52
C GLY A 59 -20.63 6.04 -15.31
N GLY A 60 -19.70 5.77 -16.24
CA GLY A 60 -19.66 4.50 -16.97
C GLY A 60 -19.20 3.31 -16.10
N PRO A 61 -19.39 2.07 -16.57
CA PRO A 61 -18.92 0.90 -15.86
C PRO A 61 -17.39 0.89 -15.79
N ALA A 62 -16.85 0.25 -14.77
CA ALA A 62 -15.41 0.02 -14.69
C ALA A 62 -14.98 -1.00 -15.76
N LEU A 63 -14.07 -0.60 -16.63
CA LEU A 63 -13.45 -1.47 -17.63
C LEU A 63 -12.24 -2.22 -17.05
N THR A 64 -11.51 -1.53 -16.17
CA THR A 64 -10.37 -2.09 -15.43
C THR A 64 -10.49 -1.68 -13.98
N SER A 65 -10.36 -2.64 -13.06
CA SER A 65 -10.31 -2.41 -11.62
C SER A 65 -9.13 -3.15 -11.01
N VAL A 66 -8.39 -2.45 -10.18
CA VAL A 66 -7.32 -3.02 -9.39
C VAL A 66 -7.54 -2.65 -7.93
N ASN A 67 -7.38 -3.64 -7.07
CA ASN A 67 -7.22 -3.45 -5.63
C ASN A 67 -5.92 -4.15 -5.24
N PHE A 68 -4.96 -3.38 -4.77
CA PHE A 68 -3.63 -3.88 -4.45
C PHE A 68 -3.43 -3.84 -2.94
N TRP A 69 -2.91 -4.91 -2.35
CA TRP A 69 -2.58 -5.01 -0.94
C TRP A 69 -1.10 -5.30 -0.77
N ARG A 70 -0.40 -4.44 -0.05
CA ARG A 70 0.93 -4.74 0.49
C ARG A 70 0.79 -4.81 2.01
N VAL A 71 0.68 -6.03 2.51
CA VAL A 71 0.50 -6.31 3.93
C VAL A 71 1.86 -6.36 4.59
N HIS A 72 2.17 -5.38 5.42
CA HIS A 72 3.38 -5.35 6.22
C HIS A 72 3.23 -6.21 7.48
N TRP A 73 2.00 -6.25 8.04
CA TRP A 73 1.66 -7.06 9.18
C TRP A 73 0.21 -7.56 9.12
N SER A 74 0.03 -8.83 9.46
CA SER A 74 -1.27 -9.45 9.75
C SER A 74 -1.06 -10.65 10.68
N PRO A 75 -2.13 -11.23 11.26
CA PRO A 75 -2.03 -12.45 12.07
C PRO A 75 -1.46 -13.65 11.31
N VAL A 76 -1.46 -13.63 10.00
CA VAL A 76 -0.97 -14.74 9.14
C VAL A 76 0.37 -14.43 8.46
N GLY A 77 0.97 -13.28 8.77
CA GLY A 77 2.25 -12.83 8.23
C GLY A 77 2.12 -11.64 7.28
N SER A 78 3.19 -11.36 6.55
CA SER A 78 3.31 -10.30 5.55
C SER A 78 3.31 -10.87 4.12
N GLY A 79 3.04 -10.00 3.14
CA GLY A 79 3.03 -10.34 1.71
C GLY A 79 2.22 -9.34 0.90
N ALA A 80 2.09 -9.59 -0.39
CA ALA A 80 1.33 -8.71 -1.27
C ALA A 80 0.35 -9.50 -2.15
N VAL A 81 -0.76 -8.83 -2.50
CA VAL A 81 -1.80 -9.36 -3.38
C VAL A 81 -2.27 -8.28 -4.33
N CYS A 82 -2.29 -8.60 -5.62
CA CYS A 82 -2.78 -7.74 -6.69
C CYS A 82 -4.05 -8.34 -7.29
N PHE A 83 -5.21 -7.83 -6.92
CA PHE A 83 -6.50 -8.19 -7.52
C PHE A 83 -6.72 -7.35 -8.77
N VAL A 84 -6.88 -7.99 -9.92
CA VAL A 84 -7.11 -7.33 -11.21
C VAL A 84 -8.38 -7.88 -11.84
N THR A 85 -9.25 -6.96 -12.25
CA THR A 85 -10.42 -7.26 -13.10
C THR A 85 -10.32 -6.43 -14.37
N ILE A 86 -10.45 -7.07 -15.54
CA ILE A 86 -10.64 -6.40 -16.84
C ILE A 86 -11.91 -6.94 -17.44
N SER A 87 -12.89 -6.07 -17.69
CA SER A 87 -14.18 -6.41 -18.25
C SER A 87 -14.19 -6.35 -19.77
N GLY A 88 -15.00 -7.20 -20.41
CA GLY A 88 -15.26 -7.12 -21.84
C GLY A 88 -14.13 -7.64 -22.76
N GLN A 89 -13.29 -8.53 -22.29
CA GLN A 89 -12.22 -9.14 -23.09
C GLN A 89 -12.77 -10.34 -23.92
N GLY A 90 -13.61 -10.12 -24.90
CA GLY A 90 -14.05 -11.11 -25.89
C GLY A 90 -14.40 -12.55 -25.44
N SER A 91 -13.61 -13.14 -24.56
CA SER A 91 -13.78 -14.45 -23.92
C SER A 91 -14.38 -14.40 -22.51
N GLY A 92 -14.77 -13.22 -22.04
CA GLY A 92 -15.22 -12.97 -20.68
C GLY A 92 -14.32 -11.98 -19.93
N ASP A 93 -14.57 -11.81 -18.64
CA ASP A 93 -13.76 -10.95 -17.77
C ASP A 93 -12.47 -11.67 -17.36
N LEU A 94 -11.33 -10.98 -17.43
CA LEU A 94 -10.12 -11.44 -16.75
C LEU A 94 -10.24 -11.09 -15.27
N ARG A 95 -10.11 -12.09 -14.39
CA ARG A 95 -10.12 -11.90 -12.94
C ARG A 95 -9.03 -12.73 -12.28
N ILE A 96 -7.94 -12.08 -11.91
CA ILE A 96 -6.77 -12.73 -11.31
C ILE A 96 -6.38 -12.07 -9.98
N ALA A 97 -5.82 -12.87 -9.09
CA ALA A 97 -5.18 -12.41 -7.86
C ALA A 97 -3.72 -12.90 -7.85
N VAL A 98 -2.80 -12.06 -8.30
CA VAL A 98 -1.37 -12.36 -8.22
C VAL A 98 -0.91 -12.13 -6.79
N HIS A 99 -0.26 -13.13 -6.18
CA HIS A 99 0.17 -13.07 -4.78
C HIS A 99 1.55 -13.70 -4.58
N ASP A 100 2.30 -13.22 -3.61
CA ASP A 100 3.57 -13.80 -3.16
C ASP A 100 3.39 -14.70 -1.92
N ASN A 101 2.30 -14.52 -1.16
CA ASN A 101 1.96 -15.30 0.03
C ASN A 101 0.49 -15.77 0.00
N PRO A 102 0.21 -17.09 -0.14
CA PRO A 102 -1.15 -17.61 -0.21
C PRO A 102 -1.95 -17.42 1.10
N LYS A 103 -1.28 -17.39 2.27
CA LYS A 103 -1.96 -17.14 3.54
C LYS A 103 -2.47 -15.71 3.62
N VAL A 104 -1.71 -14.74 3.08
CA VAL A 104 -2.11 -13.34 3.01
C VAL A 104 -3.25 -13.17 2.01
N LEU A 105 -3.20 -13.82 0.83
CA LEU A 105 -4.32 -13.82 -0.11
C LEU A 105 -5.61 -14.31 0.55
N ASP A 106 -5.57 -15.45 1.21
CA ASP A 106 -6.72 -16.04 1.91
C ASP A 106 -7.26 -15.12 3.00
N TYR A 107 -6.37 -14.54 3.81
CA TYR A 107 -6.74 -13.62 4.87
C TYR A 107 -7.41 -12.35 4.34
N VAL A 108 -6.80 -11.70 3.36
CA VAL A 108 -7.36 -10.50 2.73
C VAL A 108 -8.73 -10.80 2.12
N THR A 109 -8.86 -11.90 1.40
CA THR A 109 -10.12 -12.25 0.71
C THR A 109 -11.22 -12.61 1.70
N LYS A 110 -10.95 -13.49 2.66
CA LYS A 110 -11.98 -14.06 3.54
C LYS A 110 -12.29 -13.17 4.75
N GLU A 111 -11.25 -12.59 5.36
CA GLU A 111 -11.41 -11.88 6.63
C GLU A 111 -11.60 -10.36 6.44
N LEU A 112 -10.97 -9.77 5.43
CA LEU A 112 -11.07 -8.34 5.21
C LEU A 112 -12.13 -7.97 4.17
N MET A 113 -12.00 -8.49 2.95
CA MET A 113 -12.90 -8.09 1.85
C MET A 113 -14.30 -8.67 1.99
N SER A 114 -14.43 -9.95 2.35
CA SER A 114 -15.75 -10.61 2.42
C SER A 114 -16.47 -10.39 3.74
N SER A 115 -15.74 -10.38 4.87
CA SER A 115 -16.35 -10.33 6.19
C SER A 115 -16.57 -8.93 6.73
N LEU A 116 -15.71 -7.97 6.36
CA LEU A 116 -15.72 -6.62 6.91
C LEU A 116 -16.27 -5.58 5.94
N MET A 117 -16.33 -5.91 4.67
CA MET A 117 -16.78 -5.04 3.59
C MET A 117 -17.88 -5.73 2.79
N GLU A 118 -19.02 -6.00 3.42
CA GLU A 118 -20.19 -6.65 2.78
C GLU A 118 -20.61 -5.97 1.46
N SER A 119 -20.35 -4.65 1.34
CA SER A 119 -20.58 -3.88 0.11
C SER A 119 -19.61 -4.24 -1.03
N PHE A 120 -18.49 -4.91 -0.74
CA PHE A 120 -17.57 -5.43 -1.75
C PHE A 120 -17.96 -6.87 -2.09
N ASN A 121 -19.00 -7.01 -2.89
CA ASN A 121 -19.34 -8.29 -3.50
C ASN A 121 -18.15 -8.74 -4.36
N THR A 122 -17.23 -9.46 -3.72
CA THR A 122 -15.95 -9.82 -4.32
C THR A 122 -16.18 -10.95 -5.31
N PRO A 123 -16.05 -10.71 -6.63
CA PRO A 123 -16.14 -11.79 -7.59
C PRO A 123 -15.02 -12.81 -7.35
N PRO A 124 -15.21 -14.08 -7.69
CA PRO A 124 -14.15 -15.05 -7.58
C PRO A 124 -12.95 -14.65 -8.46
N TYR A 125 -11.77 -14.60 -7.86
CA TYR A 125 -10.51 -14.39 -8.55
C TYR A 125 -9.78 -15.73 -8.72
N THR A 126 -9.12 -15.89 -9.85
CA THR A 126 -8.18 -17.00 -10.05
C THR A 126 -6.88 -16.65 -9.32
N PRO A 127 -6.48 -17.40 -8.28
CA PRO A 127 -5.23 -17.16 -7.57
C PRO A 127 -4.05 -17.54 -8.46
N VAL A 128 -3.03 -16.67 -8.52
CA VAL A 128 -1.82 -16.87 -9.31
C VAL A 128 -0.61 -16.53 -8.45
N ARG A 129 0.26 -17.51 -8.20
CA ARG A 129 1.50 -17.27 -7.47
C ARG A 129 2.48 -16.47 -8.31
N GLY A 130 3.12 -15.46 -7.71
CA GLY A 130 4.06 -14.61 -8.40
C GLY A 130 5.01 -13.88 -7.47
N THR A 131 5.77 -12.96 -8.03
CA THR A 131 6.61 -11.98 -7.32
C THR A 131 6.02 -10.60 -7.47
N ILE A 132 6.10 -9.80 -6.42
CA ILE A 132 5.54 -8.45 -6.40
C ILE A 132 6.65 -7.49 -5.98
N THR A 133 6.96 -6.53 -6.85
CA THR A 133 8.01 -5.53 -6.62
C THR A 133 7.47 -4.12 -6.77
N GLN A 134 8.07 -3.22 -6.02
CA GLN A 134 7.74 -1.79 -6.03
C GLN A 134 8.85 -1.00 -6.69
N GLY A 135 8.49 0.04 -7.42
CA GLY A 135 9.39 1.03 -7.99
C GLY A 135 8.80 2.43 -7.95
N GLY A 136 9.64 3.43 -8.24
CA GLY A 136 9.23 4.82 -8.20
C GLY A 136 9.07 5.36 -6.77
N ASP A 137 8.34 6.48 -6.66
CA ASP A 137 8.12 7.20 -5.41
C ASP A 137 6.67 7.71 -5.32
N THR A 138 6.34 8.41 -4.24
CA THR A 138 5.01 9.00 -4.02
C THR A 138 4.93 10.46 -4.45
N VAL A 139 5.91 10.97 -5.17
CA VAL A 139 5.98 12.36 -5.65
C VAL A 139 5.81 12.42 -7.16
N ASN A 140 6.53 11.58 -7.90
CA ASN A 140 6.56 11.59 -9.36
C ASN A 140 5.73 10.45 -9.96
N GLU A 141 6.14 9.22 -9.71
CA GLU A 141 5.53 8.01 -10.23
C GLU A 141 5.71 6.85 -9.24
N ARG A 142 4.62 6.21 -8.86
CA ARG A 142 4.63 4.94 -8.15
C ARG A 142 4.32 3.82 -9.13
N LYS A 143 5.10 2.75 -9.05
CA LYS A 143 4.91 1.55 -9.85
C LYS A 143 4.89 0.31 -8.98
N GLU A 144 3.93 -0.59 -9.23
CA GLU A 144 3.92 -1.95 -8.73
C GLU A 144 4.00 -2.93 -9.89
N THR A 145 4.85 -3.94 -9.78
CA THR A 145 4.96 -4.99 -10.80
C THR A 145 4.63 -6.33 -10.15
N CYS A 146 3.57 -6.97 -10.62
CA CYS A 146 3.09 -8.27 -10.17
C CYS A 146 3.33 -9.30 -11.28
N LYS A 147 4.38 -10.12 -11.15
CA LYS A 147 4.86 -11.03 -12.19
C LYS A 147 4.65 -12.48 -11.80
N SER A 148 4.00 -13.24 -12.66
CA SER A 148 3.84 -14.70 -12.59
C SER A 148 4.32 -15.36 -13.87
N GLU A 149 4.19 -16.68 -13.99
CA GLU A 149 4.50 -17.41 -15.23
C GLU A 149 3.58 -17.00 -16.40
N SER A 150 2.29 -16.72 -16.11
CA SER A 150 1.28 -16.41 -17.12
C SER A 150 0.97 -14.92 -17.29
N HIS A 151 1.27 -14.10 -16.29
CA HIS A 151 0.91 -12.69 -16.29
C HIS A 151 2.05 -11.81 -15.78
N ASN A 152 2.27 -10.70 -16.48
CA ASN A 152 3.08 -9.58 -16.03
C ASN A 152 2.15 -8.36 -15.94
N VAL A 153 1.81 -7.95 -14.72
CA VAL A 153 0.92 -6.83 -14.45
C VAL A 153 1.75 -5.67 -13.91
N GLU A 154 1.68 -4.52 -14.57
CA GLU A 154 2.29 -3.28 -14.10
C GLU A 154 1.18 -2.30 -13.75
N LEU A 155 1.24 -1.75 -12.55
CA LEU A 155 0.33 -0.74 -12.03
C LEU A 155 1.13 0.54 -11.88
N ILE A 156 0.65 1.63 -12.44
CA ILE A 156 1.39 2.89 -12.48
C ILE A 156 0.46 4.02 -12.04
N TRP A 157 0.90 4.85 -11.10
CA TRP A 157 0.19 6.05 -10.63
C TRP A 157 1.07 7.28 -10.83
N ARG A 158 0.45 8.38 -11.30
CA ARG A 158 1.12 9.65 -11.57
C ARG A 158 0.25 10.86 -11.20
N GLY A 159 0.89 12.03 -11.11
CA GLY A 159 0.20 13.30 -10.89
C GLY A 159 -0.46 13.33 -9.52
N PHE A 160 0.28 13.02 -8.49
CA PHE A 160 -0.19 12.95 -7.12
C PHE A 160 -0.68 14.30 -6.60
N GLN A 161 -1.72 14.27 -5.80
CA GLN A 161 -2.27 15.40 -5.06
C GLN A 161 -1.76 15.38 -3.61
N ASP A 162 -2.02 16.45 -2.88
CA ASP A 162 -1.65 16.55 -1.48
C ASP A 162 -2.28 15.40 -0.67
N PRO A 163 -1.50 14.80 0.25
CA PRO A 163 -1.99 13.73 1.10
C PRO A 163 -3.15 14.17 2.00
N THR A 164 -4.13 13.31 2.19
CA THR A 164 -5.27 13.52 3.07
C THR A 164 -5.38 12.37 4.06
N TRP A 165 -5.54 12.68 5.34
CA TRP A 165 -5.84 11.67 6.36
C TRP A 165 -7.29 11.19 6.24
N VAL A 166 -7.49 9.88 6.32
CA VAL A 166 -8.80 9.24 6.19
C VAL A 166 -9.04 8.28 7.36
N ASP A 167 -10.18 8.47 8.02
CA ASP A 167 -10.72 7.57 9.02
C ASP A 167 -12.11 7.11 8.56
N ILE A 168 -12.30 5.81 8.39
CA ILE A 168 -13.60 5.24 8.03
C ILE A 168 -13.92 4.01 8.86
N ARG A 169 -15.21 3.69 8.94
CA ARG A 169 -15.72 2.50 9.62
C ARG A 169 -16.40 1.59 8.60
N PRO A 170 -15.67 0.65 7.99
CA PRO A 170 -16.24 -0.27 7.01
C PRO A 170 -17.25 -1.25 7.62
N GLY A 171 -17.26 -1.40 8.94
CA GLY A 171 -18.22 -2.20 9.70
C GLY A 171 -18.38 -1.65 11.11
N ALA A 172 -19.35 -2.14 11.86
CA ALA A 172 -19.73 -1.60 13.17
C ALA A 172 -18.56 -1.52 14.17
N ASN A 173 -17.64 -2.46 14.13
CA ASN A 173 -16.55 -2.62 15.10
C ASN A 173 -15.15 -2.52 14.49
N VAL A 174 -15.04 -1.97 13.28
CA VAL A 174 -13.74 -1.83 12.60
C VAL A 174 -13.50 -0.37 12.28
N LEU A 175 -12.35 0.13 12.67
CA LEU A 175 -11.81 1.42 12.24
C LEU A 175 -10.67 1.17 11.27
N MET A 176 -10.76 1.78 10.09
CA MET A 176 -9.71 1.82 9.08
C MET A 176 -9.17 3.24 8.99
N THR A 177 -7.86 3.38 9.10
CA THR A 177 -7.15 4.65 9.02
C THR A 177 -6.04 4.56 8.00
N PHE A 178 -5.84 5.59 7.19
CA PHE A 178 -4.75 5.65 6.21
C PHE A 178 -4.49 7.07 5.71
N THR A 179 -3.33 7.26 5.09
CA THR A 179 -3.03 8.46 4.31
C THR A 179 -3.41 8.20 2.85
N MET A 180 -4.39 8.93 2.34
CA MET A 180 -4.80 8.86 0.94
C MET A 180 -4.03 9.88 0.11
N VAL A 181 -3.39 9.41 -0.97
CA VAL A 181 -2.75 10.25 -1.99
C VAL A 181 -3.47 9.98 -3.30
N MET A 182 -4.30 10.92 -3.74
CA MET A 182 -5.00 10.79 -5.02
C MET A 182 -4.03 10.93 -6.18
N ALA A 183 -4.21 10.10 -7.22
CA ALA A 183 -3.45 10.20 -8.47
C ALA A 183 -4.37 10.68 -9.61
N LYS A 184 -3.92 11.69 -10.37
CA LYS A 184 -4.67 12.24 -11.51
C LYS A 184 -4.64 11.32 -12.71
N ASP A 185 -3.61 10.49 -12.81
CA ASP A 185 -3.43 9.52 -13.88
C ASP A 185 -2.99 8.17 -13.32
N ALA A 186 -3.48 7.10 -13.94
CA ALA A 186 -3.05 5.75 -13.64
C ALA A 186 -3.17 4.86 -14.88
N GLU A 187 -2.28 3.88 -14.95
CA GLU A 187 -2.25 2.87 -15.99
C GLU A 187 -2.15 1.47 -15.40
N VAL A 188 -2.77 0.54 -16.11
CA VAL A 188 -2.60 -0.90 -15.89
C VAL A 188 -2.10 -1.50 -17.18
N ILE A 189 -0.96 -2.20 -17.13
CA ILE A 189 -0.37 -2.87 -18.28
C ILE A 189 -0.32 -4.37 -17.99
N ILE A 190 -0.87 -5.19 -18.87
CA ILE A 190 -0.86 -6.65 -18.72
C ILE A 190 -0.17 -7.26 -19.93
N ASN A 191 0.90 -8.01 -19.69
CA ASN A 191 1.71 -8.65 -20.72
C ASN A 191 2.13 -7.66 -21.83
N GLY A 192 2.56 -6.44 -21.41
CA GLY A 192 2.99 -5.36 -22.30
C GLY A 192 1.87 -4.62 -23.03
N LYS A 193 0.58 -4.94 -22.76
CA LYS A 193 -0.56 -4.26 -23.37
C LYS A 193 -1.30 -3.41 -22.32
N LYS A 194 -1.57 -2.16 -22.67
CA LYS A 194 -2.36 -1.26 -21.82
C LYS A 194 -3.78 -1.79 -21.67
N ALA A 195 -4.26 -1.91 -20.44
CA ALA A 195 -5.63 -2.28 -20.12
C ALA A 195 -6.61 -1.16 -20.52
N PRO A 196 -7.89 -1.50 -20.83
CA PRO A 196 -8.86 -0.52 -21.30
C PRO A 196 -9.28 0.47 -20.22
N GLY A 197 -9.64 1.68 -20.68
CA GLY A 197 -10.12 2.77 -19.86
C GLY A 197 -9.05 3.78 -19.46
N ARG A 198 -9.48 4.79 -18.73
CA ARG A 198 -8.65 5.88 -18.20
C ARG A 198 -9.20 6.33 -16.85
N VAL A 199 -8.41 7.08 -16.10
CA VAL A 199 -8.89 7.76 -14.88
C VAL A 199 -9.90 8.84 -15.32
N VAL A 200 -11.11 8.75 -14.78
CA VAL A 200 -12.16 9.76 -14.97
C VAL A 200 -12.80 10.08 -13.63
N PRO A 201 -13.41 11.27 -13.42
CA PRO A 201 -14.14 11.58 -12.21
C PRO A 201 -15.17 10.50 -11.86
N GLY A 202 -15.43 10.31 -10.57
CA GLY A 202 -16.36 9.29 -10.08
C GLY A 202 -15.64 7.97 -9.78
N GLY A 203 -15.31 7.78 -8.51
CA GLY A 203 -14.69 6.56 -8.00
C GLY A 203 -15.71 5.45 -7.70
N ARG A 204 -15.31 4.53 -6.84
CA ARG A 204 -16.20 3.51 -6.26
C ARG A 204 -16.71 4.02 -4.91
N GLY A 205 -17.99 4.37 -4.84
CA GLY A 205 -18.54 5.02 -3.65
C GLY A 205 -17.91 6.40 -3.42
N SER A 206 -17.44 6.66 -2.22
CA SER A 206 -16.77 7.92 -1.84
C SER A 206 -15.28 7.96 -2.19
N PHE A 207 -14.70 6.86 -2.68
CA PHE A 207 -13.27 6.81 -3.02
C PHE A 207 -13.00 7.36 -4.42
N PRO A 208 -11.86 8.05 -4.63
CA PRO A 208 -11.41 8.47 -5.94
C PRO A 208 -11.13 7.27 -6.87
N PRO A 209 -11.12 7.48 -8.19
CA PRO A 209 -10.89 6.40 -9.14
C PRO A 209 -9.46 5.83 -9.10
N SER A 210 -8.52 6.61 -8.59
CA SER A 210 -7.11 6.22 -8.51
C SER A 210 -6.44 6.89 -7.31
N PHE A 211 -5.84 6.09 -6.44
CA PHE A 211 -5.17 6.59 -5.23
C PHE A 211 -4.18 5.58 -4.66
N LEU A 212 -3.29 6.08 -3.82
CA LEU A 212 -2.50 5.30 -2.89
C LEU A 212 -3.15 5.41 -1.50
N ALA A 213 -3.38 4.29 -0.81
CA ALA A 213 -3.67 4.25 0.61
C ALA A 213 -2.39 3.79 1.32
N LEU A 214 -1.71 4.74 1.95
CA LEU A 214 -0.43 4.53 2.63
C LEU A 214 -0.64 4.41 4.14
N ASN A 215 0.18 3.60 4.80
CA ASN A 215 0.11 3.39 6.25
C ASN A 215 -1.29 2.94 6.71
N GLU A 216 -1.97 2.18 5.88
CA GLU A 216 -3.31 1.68 6.19
C GLU A 216 -3.27 0.74 7.38
N THR A 217 -4.17 0.98 8.34
CA THR A 217 -4.31 0.15 9.55
C THR A 217 -5.79 -0.10 9.81
N TRP A 218 -6.14 -1.39 9.95
CA TRP A 218 -7.46 -1.83 10.37
C TRP A 218 -7.40 -2.37 11.78
N ARG A 219 -8.31 -1.91 12.64
CA ARG A 219 -8.36 -2.30 14.06
C ARG A 219 -9.80 -2.45 14.58
N ARG A 220 -9.94 -3.30 15.60
CA ARG A 220 -11.17 -3.48 16.41
C ARG A 220 -10.95 -3.03 17.83
#